data_48eecf2d30f18f09fc9c19a206f1f171
#
_entry.id   48eecf2d30f18f09fc9c19a206f1f171
#
_cell.length_a   1.000
_cell.length_b   1.000
_cell.length_c   1.000
_cell.angle_alpha   90.00
_cell.angle_beta   90.00
_cell.angle_gamma   90.00
#
_symmetry.space_group_name_H-M   'P 1'
#
loop_
_entity.id
_entity.type
_entity.pdbx_description
1 polymer ?
#
loop_
_entity_poly.entity_id
_entity_poly.type
_entity_poly.pdbx_seq_one_letter_code
_entity_poly.pdbx_strand_id
1 'polypeptide(L)'
;MSAATLAPAGAERTKTRLLELVKRHGAQTAQDLAQRLDVSVPAARRHLSDLQEQGLLEVRTERPGGRGRPQHVFALTDRGEAAFPKTYSSLCVDVLRHIEGLFGEDALLKVLDARNAEIAGRLRADLPADRPLGERVQALVGRLNEHGFDATAEQDDQGGWVFTQRNCPNLTVARQYAQLCSAEITLYTDLLGVPVARDTRIACGQACCRYRVG
;
A
#
# COMPACT_ATOMS: atom_id res chain seq x y z
N MET A 1 -16.57 -11.02 15.48
CA MET A 1 -15.49 -11.19 16.48
C MET A 1 -14.61 -9.97 16.36
N SER A 2 -14.67 -9.12 17.40
CA SER A 2 -13.97 -7.83 17.45
C SER A 2 -12.46 -8.08 17.54
N ALA A 3 -11.67 -7.55 16.60
CA ALA A 3 -10.22 -7.54 16.71
C ALA A 3 -9.86 -6.65 17.92
N ALA A 4 -9.34 -7.27 18.97
CA ALA A 4 -8.79 -6.56 20.12
C ALA A 4 -7.54 -5.81 19.65
N THR A 5 -7.69 -4.50 19.41
CA THR A 5 -6.58 -3.58 19.21
C THR A 5 -5.85 -3.48 20.55
N LEU A 6 -4.70 -4.16 20.67
CA LEU A 6 -3.78 -3.98 21.79
C LEU A 6 -3.44 -2.48 21.90
N ALA A 7 -3.77 -1.86 23.03
CA ALA A 7 -3.44 -0.46 23.29
C ALA A 7 -1.91 -0.31 23.26
N PRO A 8 -1.37 0.65 22.48
CA PRO A 8 0.07 0.84 22.37
C PRO A 8 0.70 1.18 23.72
N ALA A 9 1.94 0.72 23.96
CA ALA A 9 2.74 1.07 25.13
C ALA A 9 2.91 2.59 25.23
N GLY A 10 3.15 3.14 26.43
CA GLY A 10 3.12 4.59 26.69
C GLY A 10 3.94 5.45 25.72
N ALA A 11 5.13 4.99 25.30
CA ALA A 11 5.98 5.70 24.32
C ALA A 11 5.34 5.74 22.92
N GLU A 12 4.70 4.65 22.48
CA GLU A 12 4.02 4.56 21.19
C GLU A 12 2.77 5.44 21.15
N ARG A 13 2.05 5.51 22.28
CA ARG A 13 0.91 6.42 22.45
C ARG A 13 1.34 7.89 22.32
N THR A 14 2.51 8.27 22.86
CA THR A 14 3.04 9.63 22.78
C THR A 14 3.43 9.97 21.33
N LYS A 15 4.09 9.06 20.60
CA LYS A 15 4.44 9.24 19.19
C LYS A 15 3.19 9.45 18.32
N THR A 16 2.16 8.62 18.52
CA THR A 16 0.88 8.76 17.81
C THR A 16 0.26 10.14 18.06
N ARG A 17 0.21 10.60 19.31
CA ARG A 17 -0.32 11.92 19.65
C ARG A 17 0.51 13.07 19.06
N LEU A 18 1.84 12.94 18.97
CA LEU A 18 2.69 13.92 18.32
C LEU A 18 2.35 14.04 16.82
N LEU A 19 2.21 12.92 16.12
CA LEU A 19 1.79 12.91 14.70
C LEU A 19 0.41 13.55 14.53
N GLU A 20 -0.56 13.23 15.39
CA GLU A 20 -1.90 13.81 15.37
C GLU A 20 -1.87 15.34 15.59
N LEU A 21 -1.01 15.83 16.48
CA LEU A 21 -0.86 17.26 16.72
C LEU A 21 -0.27 17.97 15.50
N VAL A 22 0.79 17.41 14.91
CA VAL A 22 1.37 17.96 13.67
C VAL A 22 0.36 17.90 12.52
N LYS A 23 -0.42 16.81 12.40
CA LYS A 23 -1.50 16.71 11.41
C LYS A 23 -2.56 17.79 11.56
N ARG A 24 -2.96 18.06 12.80
CA ARG A 24 -4.06 19.00 13.11
C ARG A 24 -3.65 20.46 13.01
N HIS A 25 -2.41 20.77 13.38
CA HIS A 25 -1.96 22.16 13.56
C HIS A 25 -0.90 22.58 12.52
N GLY A 26 -0.52 21.69 11.60
CA GLY A 26 0.58 21.94 10.67
C GLY A 26 1.95 21.81 11.35
N ALA A 27 2.97 22.38 10.73
CA ALA A 27 4.34 22.38 11.28
C ALA A 27 4.39 23.06 12.65
N GLN A 28 5.01 22.40 13.64
CA GLN A 28 5.08 22.87 15.03
C GLN A 28 6.48 22.77 15.57
N THR A 29 6.85 23.66 16.51
CA THR A 29 8.12 23.54 17.24
C THR A 29 8.05 22.42 18.29
N ALA A 30 9.21 21.91 18.73
CA ALA A 30 9.27 20.96 19.83
C ALA A 30 8.69 21.54 21.14
N GLN A 31 8.76 22.85 21.32
CA GLN A 31 8.22 23.55 22.49
C GLN A 31 6.70 23.55 22.48
N ASP A 32 6.07 23.89 21.32
CA ASP A 32 4.60 23.87 21.17
C ASP A 32 4.04 22.48 21.38
N LEU A 33 4.70 21.46 20.80
CA LEU A 33 4.29 20.07 20.91
C LEU A 33 4.42 19.55 22.36
N ALA A 34 5.52 19.90 23.05
CA ALA A 34 5.74 19.56 24.46
C ALA A 34 4.64 20.17 25.36
N GLN A 35 4.33 21.45 25.14
CA GLN A 35 3.29 22.15 25.87
C GLN A 35 1.91 21.50 25.68
N ARG A 36 1.55 21.13 24.43
CA ARG A 36 0.26 20.49 24.10
C ARG A 36 0.12 19.09 24.67
N LEU A 37 1.23 18.39 24.88
CA LEU A 37 1.25 17.04 25.44
C LEU A 37 1.45 17.00 26.94
N ASP A 38 1.71 18.15 27.55
CA ASP A 38 2.08 18.26 28.97
C ASP A 38 3.30 17.39 29.33
N VAL A 39 4.35 17.49 28.52
CA VAL A 39 5.62 16.80 28.70
C VAL A 39 6.79 17.79 28.66
N SER A 40 7.96 17.38 29.16
CA SER A 40 9.16 18.20 29.03
C SER A 40 9.63 18.30 27.56
N VAL A 41 10.22 19.44 27.18
CA VAL A 41 10.79 19.63 25.83
C VAL A 41 11.82 18.56 25.47
N PRO A 42 12.75 18.15 26.39
CA PRO A 42 13.66 17.04 26.09
C PRO A 42 12.96 15.70 25.79
N ALA A 43 11.88 15.39 26.51
CA ALA A 43 11.10 14.19 26.28
C ALA A 43 10.39 14.23 24.91
N ALA A 44 9.77 15.37 24.56
CA ALA A 44 9.18 15.57 23.24
C ALA A 44 10.23 15.42 22.12
N ARG A 45 11.40 16.06 22.28
CA ARG A 45 12.48 15.96 21.28
C ARG A 45 12.95 14.54 21.02
N ARG A 46 13.05 13.69 22.04
CA ARG A 46 13.42 12.28 21.84
C ARG A 46 12.41 11.57 20.92
N HIS A 47 11.12 11.71 21.21
CA HIS A 47 10.08 11.09 20.38
C HIS A 47 10.01 11.70 18.98
N LEU A 48 10.27 13.00 18.83
CA LEU A 48 10.33 13.66 17.53
C LEU A 48 11.53 13.18 16.70
N SER A 49 12.70 12.94 17.34
CA SER A 49 13.87 12.33 16.67
C SER A 49 13.55 10.91 16.19
N ASP A 50 12.91 10.08 17.03
CA ASP A 50 12.50 8.73 16.65
C ASP A 50 11.54 8.76 15.43
N LEU A 51 10.58 9.69 15.41
CA LEU A 51 9.63 9.84 14.30
C LEU A 51 10.31 10.36 13.03
N GLN A 52 11.33 11.19 13.16
CA GLN A 52 12.16 11.67 12.05
C GLN A 52 13.03 10.54 11.49
N GLU A 53 13.65 9.72 12.34
CA GLU A 53 14.42 8.53 11.92
C GLU A 53 13.53 7.50 11.20
N GLN A 54 12.27 7.37 11.61
CA GLN A 54 11.27 6.55 10.91
C GLN A 54 10.78 7.19 9.60
N GLY A 55 11.22 8.40 9.28
CA GLY A 55 10.81 9.14 8.09
C GLY A 55 9.35 9.62 8.11
N LEU A 56 8.72 9.70 9.28
CA LEU A 56 7.33 10.17 9.45
C LEU A 56 7.25 11.68 9.62
N LEU A 57 8.30 12.29 10.17
CA LEU A 57 8.46 13.74 10.31
C LEU A 57 9.73 14.20 9.62
N GLU A 58 9.71 15.44 9.16
CA GLU A 58 10.88 16.18 8.70
C GLU A 58 11.03 17.47 9.50
N VAL A 59 12.27 17.96 9.59
CA VAL A 59 12.57 19.25 10.22
C VAL A 59 12.69 20.31 9.13
N ARG A 60 11.92 21.39 9.29
CA ARG A 60 12.02 22.59 8.47
C ARG A 60 12.51 23.75 9.32
N THR A 61 13.18 24.71 8.69
CA THR A 61 13.55 25.96 9.35
C THR A 61 12.60 27.05 8.91
N GLU A 62 11.83 27.60 9.83
CA GLU A 62 10.88 28.66 9.56
C GLU A 62 11.23 29.93 10.33
N ARG A 63 10.86 31.09 9.78
CA ARG A 63 10.98 32.39 10.45
C ARG A 63 9.57 32.90 10.76
N PRO A 64 9.20 32.98 12.04
CA PRO A 64 7.88 33.50 12.42
C PRO A 64 7.67 34.91 11.87
N GLY A 65 6.56 35.11 11.13
CA GLY A 65 6.18 36.42 10.59
C GLY A 65 7.21 37.08 9.65
N GLY A 66 8.13 36.33 9.05
CA GLY A 66 9.17 36.84 8.16
C GLY A 66 10.31 37.63 8.85
N ARG A 67 10.19 37.90 10.15
CA ARG A 67 11.19 38.54 11.03
C ARG A 67 11.32 37.70 12.31
N GLY A 68 12.54 37.61 12.85
CA GLY A 68 12.84 36.88 14.06
C GLY A 68 13.89 35.78 13.87
N ARG A 69 14.28 35.14 14.96
CA ARG A 69 15.26 34.04 14.94
C ARG A 69 14.65 32.82 14.26
N PRO A 70 15.34 32.17 13.31
CA PRO A 70 14.90 30.94 12.71
C PRO A 70 14.58 29.89 13.77
N GLN A 71 13.48 29.15 13.59
CA GLN A 71 13.04 28.09 14.47
C GLN A 71 12.98 26.78 13.69
N HIS A 72 13.32 25.67 14.35
CA HIS A 72 13.10 24.34 13.82
C HIS A 72 11.67 23.90 14.11
N VAL A 73 10.92 23.60 13.06
CA VAL A 73 9.57 23.06 13.12
C VAL A 73 9.55 21.64 12.56
N PHE A 74 8.70 20.81 13.10
CA PHE A 74 8.46 19.44 12.67
C PHE A 74 7.20 19.40 11.82
N ALA A 75 7.31 18.87 10.59
CA ALA A 75 6.22 18.71 9.65
C ALA A 75 6.06 17.23 9.26
N LEU A 76 4.86 16.83 8.85
CA LEU A 76 4.64 15.49 8.29
C LEU A 76 5.34 15.36 6.94
N THR A 77 5.97 14.23 6.71
CA THR A 77 6.39 13.78 5.39
C THR A 77 5.19 13.11 4.67
N ASP A 78 5.33 12.78 3.38
CA ASP A 78 4.34 11.96 2.67
C ASP A 78 4.10 10.60 3.35
N ARG A 79 5.16 10.00 3.90
CA ARG A 79 5.08 8.77 4.69
C ARG A 79 4.34 9.00 6.00
N GLY A 80 4.59 10.11 6.68
CA GLY A 80 3.86 10.51 7.88
C GLY A 80 2.38 10.76 7.60
N GLU A 81 2.08 11.41 6.47
CA GLU A 81 0.71 11.61 6.00
C GLU A 81 0.01 10.28 5.68
N ALA A 82 0.73 9.32 5.07
CA ALA A 82 0.21 7.98 4.76
C ALA A 82 -0.07 7.12 6.01
N ALA A 83 0.52 7.44 7.17
CA ALA A 83 0.28 6.72 8.42
C ALA A 83 -1.14 6.97 8.98
N PHE A 84 -1.84 8.02 8.55
CA PHE A 84 -3.22 8.27 8.96
C PHE A 84 -4.22 7.43 8.16
N PRO A 85 -5.36 7.03 8.79
CA PRO A 85 -6.39 6.26 8.09
C PRO A 85 -6.82 6.92 6.78
N LYS A 86 -6.90 6.12 5.72
CA LYS A 86 -7.35 6.55 4.40
C LYS A 86 -8.56 5.71 3.98
N THR A 87 -9.47 6.32 3.25
CA THR A 87 -10.69 5.66 2.75
C THR A 87 -10.63 5.37 1.25
N TYR A 88 -9.42 5.31 0.66
CA TYR A 88 -9.27 5.11 -0.78
C TYR A 88 -9.91 3.82 -1.28
N SER A 89 -9.82 2.73 -0.50
CA SER A 89 -10.42 1.46 -0.90
C SER A 89 -11.96 1.52 -0.94
N SER A 90 -12.60 2.18 0.03
CA SER A 90 -14.07 2.38 0.01
C SER A 90 -14.48 3.33 -1.09
N LEU A 91 -13.75 4.44 -1.31
CA LEU A 91 -13.99 5.35 -2.43
C LEU A 91 -13.89 4.61 -3.77
N CYS A 92 -12.87 3.75 -3.93
CA CYS A 92 -12.74 2.93 -5.15
C CYS A 92 -13.95 2.02 -5.36
N VAL A 93 -14.42 1.34 -4.31
CA VAL A 93 -15.64 0.52 -4.35
C VAL A 93 -16.86 1.36 -4.75
N ASP A 94 -17.03 2.56 -4.18
CA ASP A 94 -18.15 3.44 -4.50
C ASP A 94 -18.11 3.88 -5.97
N VAL A 95 -16.92 4.24 -6.48
CA VAL A 95 -16.73 4.62 -7.90
C VAL A 95 -17.06 3.45 -8.82
N LEU A 96 -16.56 2.24 -8.55
CA LEU A 96 -16.84 1.07 -9.37
C LEU A 96 -18.33 0.72 -9.36
N ARG A 97 -19.00 0.80 -8.22
CA ARG A 97 -20.45 0.59 -8.10
C ARG A 97 -21.25 1.59 -8.94
N HIS A 98 -20.83 2.86 -8.97
CA HIS A 98 -21.51 3.86 -9.79
C HIS A 98 -21.22 3.67 -11.29
N ILE A 99 -20.01 3.24 -11.67
CA ILE A 99 -19.72 2.88 -13.05
C ILE A 99 -20.63 1.72 -13.50
N GLU A 100 -20.71 0.66 -12.70
CA GLU A 100 -21.59 -0.49 -13.00
C GLU A 100 -23.05 -0.09 -13.05
N GLY A 101 -23.53 0.70 -12.07
CA GLY A 101 -24.92 1.14 -11.99
C GLY A 101 -25.37 2.09 -13.09
N LEU A 102 -24.48 2.97 -13.56
CA LEU A 102 -24.80 3.97 -14.58
C LEU A 102 -24.56 3.44 -16.00
N PHE A 103 -23.56 2.60 -16.21
CA PHE A 103 -23.08 2.22 -17.55
C PHE A 103 -23.07 0.70 -17.80
N GLY A 104 -23.47 -0.11 -16.79
CA GLY A 104 -23.52 -1.55 -16.86
C GLY A 104 -22.19 -2.28 -16.60
N GLU A 105 -22.25 -3.61 -16.47
CA GLU A 105 -21.09 -4.46 -16.19
C GLU A 105 -20.03 -4.39 -17.29
N ASP A 106 -20.43 -4.29 -18.55
CA ASP A 106 -19.50 -4.15 -19.68
C ASP A 106 -18.58 -2.93 -19.53
N ALA A 107 -19.08 -1.83 -18.99
CA ALA A 107 -18.27 -0.64 -18.74
C ALA A 107 -17.26 -0.87 -17.61
N LEU A 108 -17.65 -1.58 -16.55
CA LEU A 108 -16.76 -1.99 -15.47
C LEU A 108 -15.62 -2.87 -16.00
N LEU A 109 -15.94 -3.89 -16.82
CA LEU A 109 -14.94 -4.76 -17.43
C LEU A 109 -13.96 -3.99 -18.31
N LYS A 110 -14.45 -3.08 -19.16
CA LYS A 110 -13.59 -2.20 -19.98
C LYS A 110 -12.63 -1.34 -19.15
N VAL A 111 -13.08 -0.83 -18.00
CA VAL A 111 -12.21 -0.07 -17.08
C VAL A 111 -11.11 -0.96 -16.50
N LEU A 112 -11.44 -2.19 -16.09
CA LEU A 112 -10.47 -3.16 -15.56
C LEU A 112 -9.46 -3.60 -16.65
N ASP A 113 -9.92 -3.83 -17.86
CA ASP A 113 -9.06 -4.19 -19.00
C ASP A 113 -8.11 -3.04 -19.39
N ALA A 114 -8.62 -1.82 -19.45
CA ALA A 114 -7.79 -0.63 -19.70
C ALA A 114 -6.71 -0.45 -18.62
N ARG A 115 -7.08 -0.64 -17.34
CA ARG A 115 -6.12 -0.65 -16.23
C ARG A 115 -5.05 -1.73 -16.40
N ASN A 116 -5.45 -2.95 -16.76
CA ASN A 116 -4.52 -4.05 -16.97
C ASN A 116 -3.57 -3.77 -18.14
N ALA A 117 -4.06 -3.23 -19.24
CA ALA A 117 -3.24 -2.85 -20.38
C ALA A 117 -2.17 -1.81 -20.00
N GLU A 118 -2.53 -0.83 -19.17
CA GLU A 118 -1.59 0.15 -18.63
C GLU A 118 -0.53 -0.49 -17.72
N ILE A 119 -0.94 -1.39 -16.81
CA ILE A 119 -0.03 -2.13 -15.94
C ILE A 119 0.91 -3.01 -16.77
N ALA A 120 0.38 -3.76 -17.73
CA ALA A 120 1.17 -4.59 -18.63
C ALA A 120 2.20 -3.76 -19.40
N GLY A 121 1.80 -2.59 -19.91
CA GLY A 121 2.71 -1.67 -20.61
C GLY A 121 3.89 -1.22 -19.74
N ARG A 122 3.65 -0.95 -18.46
CA ARG A 122 4.71 -0.59 -17.51
C ARG A 122 5.64 -1.75 -17.16
N LEU A 123 5.10 -2.96 -17.03
CA LEU A 123 5.85 -4.13 -16.58
C LEU A 123 6.58 -4.89 -17.70
N ARG A 124 6.19 -4.72 -18.98
CA ARG A 124 6.80 -5.46 -20.10
C ARG A 124 8.29 -5.24 -20.25
N ALA A 125 8.81 -4.07 -19.90
CA ALA A 125 10.23 -3.79 -19.94
C ALA A 125 11.03 -4.69 -18.99
N ASP A 126 10.43 -5.10 -17.88
CA ASP A 126 11.04 -5.94 -16.84
C ASP A 126 10.84 -7.44 -17.09
N LEU A 127 9.85 -7.80 -17.93
CA LEU A 127 9.47 -9.16 -18.28
C LEU A 127 9.57 -9.41 -19.80
N PRO A 128 10.75 -9.26 -20.42
CA PRO A 128 10.88 -9.47 -21.86
C PRO A 128 10.61 -10.93 -22.22
N ALA A 129 9.87 -11.15 -23.32
CA ALA A 129 9.36 -12.46 -23.73
C ALA A 129 10.44 -13.47 -24.12
N ASP A 130 11.62 -13.00 -24.47
CA ASP A 130 12.80 -13.82 -24.83
C ASP A 130 13.52 -14.43 -23.64
N ARG A 131 13.23 -13.99 -22.40
CA ARG A 131 13.79 -14.61 -21.20
C ARG A 131 13.11 -15.93 -20.85
N PRO A 132 13.86 -16.86 -20.20
CA PRO A 132 13.28 -18.09 -19.66
C PRO A 132 12.06 -17.82 -18.78
N LEU A 133 11.06 -18.69 -18.84
CA LEU A 133 9.82 -18.54 -18.06
C LEU A 133 10.08 -18.31 -16.57
N GLY A 134 11.02 -19.06 -15.98
CA GLY A 134 11.37 -18.92 -14.57
C GLY A 134 11.87 -17.53 -14.20
N GLU A 135 12.69 -16.90 -15.06
CA GLU A 135 13.16 -15.54 -14.82
C GLU A 135 12.01 -14.53 -14.90
N ARG A 136 11.08 -14.71 -15.83
CA ARG A 136 9.88 -13.87 -15.95
C ARG A 136 8.96 -14.01 -14.74
N VAL A 137 8.76 -15.25 -14.23
CA VAL A 137 7.98 -15.50 -13.02
C VAL A 137 8.64 -14.83 -11.80
N GLN A 138 9.96 -14.93 -11.65
CA GLN A 138 10.69 -14.29 -10.54
C GLN A 138 10.64 -12.77 -10.65
N ALA A 139 10.77 -12.21 -11.84
CA ALA A 139 10.64 -10.76 -12.07
C ALA A 139 9.21 -10.27 -11.74
N LEU A 140 8.17 -11.01 -12.15
CA LEU A 140 6.79 -10.70 -11.78
C LEU A 140 6.59 -10.69 -10.26
N VAL A 141 7.08 -11.72 -9.55
CA VAL A 141 7.02 -11.81 -8.09
C VAL A 141 7.72 -10.63 -7.44
N GLY A 142 8.89 -10.22 -7.94
CA GLY A 142 9.59 -9.02 -7.47
C GLY A 142 8.71 -7.77 -7.57
N ARG A 143 8.08 -7.57 -8.72
CA ARG A 143 7.16 -6.43 -8.92
C ARG A 143 5.90 -6.49 -8.06
N LEU A 144 5.34 -7.69 -7.86
CA LEU A 144 4.22 -7.88 -6.95
C LEU A 144 4.59 -7.50 -5.51
N ASN A 145 5.78 -7.84 -5.05
CA ASN A 145 6.26 -7.49 -3.70
C ASN A 145 6.46 -5.98 -3.52
N GLU A 146 6.94 -5.28 -4.54
CA GLU A 146 7.02 -3.81 -4.52
C GLU A 146 5.62 -3.16 -4.34
N HIS A 147 4.56 -3.86 -4.77
CA HIS A 147 3.17 -3.44 -4.63
C HIS A 147 2.44 -4.07 -3.42
N GLY A 148 3.17 -4.74 -2.52
CA GLY A 148 2.68 -5.23 -1.23
C GLY A 148 1.90 -6.54 -1.28
N PHE A 149 2.11 -7.40 -2.29
CA PHE A 149 1.40 -8.69 -2.41
C PHE A 149 1.97 -9.82 -1.53
N ASP A 150 3.16 -9.70 -0.95
CA ASP A 150 3.87 -10.76 -0.23
C ASP A 150 3.90 -12.05 -1.05
N ALA A 151 4.56 -11.99 -2.20
CA ALA A 151 4.57 -13.04 -3.20
C ALA A 151 5.87 -13.86 -3.16
N THR A 152 5.76 -15.16 -3.43
CA THR A 152 6.88 -16.09 -3.61
C THR A 152 6.62 -16.98 -4.82
N ALA A 153 7.68 -17.42 -5.51
CA ALA A 153 7.58 -18.40 -6.58
C ALA A 153 8.47 -19.61 -6.31
N GLU A 154 7.99 -20.78 -6.73
CA GLU A 154 8.67 -22.08 -6.62
C GLU A 154 8.34 -22.96 -7.83
N GLN A 155 9.15 -23.99 -8.07
CA GLN A 155 8.77 -25.04 -8.99
C GLN A 155 8.02 -26.14 -8.23
N ASP A 156 6.99 -26.68 -8.88
CA ASP A 156 6.30 -27.87 -8.36
C ASP A 156 7.08 -29.16 -8.69
N ASP A 157 6.59 -30.29 -8.17
CA ASP A 157 7.23 -31.62 -8.35
C ASP A 157 7.29 -32.07 -9.83
N GLN A 158 6.55 -31.42 -10.72
CA GLN A 158 6.51 -31.70 -12.16
C GLN A 158 7.35 -30.70 -12.98
N GLY A 159 8.03 -29.77 -12.30
CA GLY A 159 8.86 -28.74 -12.94
C GLY A 159 8.05 -27.54 -13.46
N GLY A 160 6.73 -27.49 -13.21
CA GLY A 160 5.87 -26.34 -13.48
C GLY A 160 6.17 -25.20 -12.50
N TRP A 161 5.85 -23.98 -12.89
CA TRP A 161 6.00 -22.82 -11.99
C TRP A 161 4.72 -22.54 -11.23
N VAL A 162 4.88 -22.27 -9.94
CA VAL A 162 3.82 -21.86 -9.05
C VAL A 162 4.24 -20.58 -8.35
N PHE A 163 3.36 -19.56 -8.27
CA PHE A 163 3.57 -18.44 -7.37
C PHE A 163 2.40 -18.25 -6.43
N THR A 164 2.71 -17.77 -5.24
CA THR A 164 1.76 -17.60 -4.14
C THR A 164 1.83 -16.19 -3.59
N GLN A 165 0.70 -15.52 -3.46
CA GLN A 165 0.55 -14.22 -2.81
C GLN A 165 -0.12 -14.42 -1.45
N ARG A 166 0.49 -13.95 -0.36
CA ARG A 166 -0.04 -14.06 1.01
C ARG A 166 -0.76 -12.80 1.47
N ASN A 167 -0.59 -11.71 0.75
CA ASN A 167 -1.34 -10.47 0.98
C ASN A 167 -2.03 -10.02 -0.31
N CYS A 168 -3.21 -9.40 -0.18
CA CYS A 168 -3.92 -8.74 -1.27
C CYS A 168 -4.10 -7.25 -0.93
N PRO A 169 -3.31 -6.33 -1.51
CA PRO A 169 -3.44 -4.90 -1.28
C PRO A 169 -4.81 -4.35 -1.70
N ASN A 170 -5.48 -5.04 -2.62
CA ASN A 170 -6.78 -4.66 -3.17
C ASN A 170 -7.96 -5.42 -2.50
N LEU A 171 -7.77 -6.03 -1.33
CA LEU A 171 -8.71 -6.98 -0.73
C LEU A 171 -10.13 -6.41 -0.57
N THR A 172 -10.27 -5.16 -0.15
CA THR A 172 -11.57 -4.50 0.03
C THR A 172 -12.36 -4.46 -1.29
N VAL A 173 -11.70 -4.14 -2.40
CA VAL A 173 -12.30 -4.10 -3.73
C VAL A 173 -12.54 -5.53 -4.25
N ALA A 174 -11.55 -6.42 -4.12
CA ALA A 174 -11.60 -7.78 -4.63
C ALA A 174 -12.71 -8.65 -3.99
N ARG A 175 -13.12 -8.32 -2.77
CA ARG A 175 -14.27 -8.98 -2.10
C ARG A 175 -15.61 -8.60 -2.68
N GLN A 176 -15.73 -7.40 -3.25
CA GLN A 176 -16.98 -6.90 -3.82
C GLN A 176 -17.03 -7.07 -5.35
N TYR A 177 -15.86 -7.00 -5.99
CA TYR A 177 -15.69 -7.10 -7.44
C TYR A 177 -14.77 -8.26 -7.79
N ALA A 178 -15.36 -9.45 -7.95
CA ALA A 178 -14.64 -10.66 -8.36
C ALA A 178 -13.96 -10.50 -9.74
N GLN A 179 -14.50 -9.62 -10.58
CA GLN A 179 -14.00 -9.25 -11.89
C GLN A 179 -12.55 -8.72 -11.81
N LEU A 180 -12.20 -7.98 -10.75
CA LEU A 180 -10.82 -7.53 -10.52
C LEU A 180 -9.85 -8.72 -10.42
N CYS A 181 -10.25 -9.77 -9.71
CA CYS A 181 -9.44 -10.99 -9.57
C CYS A 181 -9.36 -11.80 -10.89
N SER A 182 -10.40 -11.77 -11.72
CA SER A 182 -10.40 -12.43 -13.03
C SER A 182 -9.49 -11.66 -14.01
N ALA A 183 -9.60 -10.34 -14.02
CA ALA A 183 -8.74 -9.47 -14.81
C ALA A 183 -7.24 -9.62 -14.45
N GLU A 184 -6.93 -9.92 -13.18
CA GLU A 184 -5.56 -10.19 -12.72
C GLU A 184 -4.97 -11.47 -13.33
N ILE A 185 -5.76 -12.54 -13.50
CA ILE A 185 -5.32 -13.76 -14.20
C ILE A 185 -4.99 -13.45 -15.67
N THR A 186 -5.84 -12.67 -16.33
CA THR A 186 -5.61 -12.23 -17.71
C THR A 186 -4.30 -11.44 -17.83
N LEU A 187 -4.07 -10.51 -16.90
CA LEU A 187 -2.83 -9.73 -16.83
C LEU A 187 -1.59 -10.63 -16.71
N TYR A 188 -1.61 -11.60 -15.79
CA TYR A 188 -0.47 -12.50 -15.58
C TYR A 188 -0.24 -13.42 -16.79
N THR A 189 -1.32 -13.91 -17.40
CA THR A 189 -1.24 -14.69 -18.65
C THR A 189 -0.60 -13.88 -19.78
N ASP A 190 -1.00 -12.62 -19.94
CA ASP A 190 -0.43 -11.72 -20.95
C ASP A 190 1.05 -11.41 -20.70
N LEU A 191 1.42 -11.13 -19.45
CA LEU A 191 2.79 -10.81 -19.07
C LEU A 191 3.73 -12.02 -19.17
N LEU A 192 3.27 -13.21 -18.79
CA LEU A 192 4.07 -14.42 -18.81
C LEU A 192 4.03 -15.14 -20.17
N GLY A 193 3.08 -14.80 -21.05
CA GLY A 193 2.93 -15.40 -22.37
C GLY A 193 2.57 -16.89 -22.33
N VAL A 194 2.11 -17.39 -21.20
CA VAL A 194 1.65 -18.77 -20.97
C VAL A 194 0.39 -18.75 -20.10
N PRO A 195 -0.48 -19.77 -20.16
CA PRO A 195 -1.67 -19.82 -19.33
C PRO A 195 -1.35 -19.73 -17.85
N VAL A 196 -2.15 -18.96 -17.12
CA VAL A 196 -2.10 -18.86 -15.65
C VAL A 196 -3.44 -19.27 -15.08
N ALA A 197 -3.45 -20.23 -14.17
CA ALA A 197 -4.62 -20.69 -13.45
C ALA A 197 -4.49 -20.39 -11.97
N ARG A 198 -5.60 -19.99 -11.32
CA ARG A 198 -5.61 -19.71 -9.88
C ARG A 198 -6.36 -20.79 -9.13
N ASP A 199 -5.70 -21.40 -8.13
CA ASP A 199 -6.25 -22.49 -7.31
C ASP A 199 -6.95 -21.97 -6.05
N THR A 200 -6.40 -20.95 -5.40
CA THR A 200 -6.92 -20.38 -4.15
C THR A 200 -7.04 -18.86 -4.23
N ARG A 201 -7.93 -18.26 -3.42
CA ARG A 201 -8.21 -16.82 -3.46
C ARG A 201 -8.46 -16.23 -2.08
N ILE A 202 -7.64 -15.25 -1.67
CA ILE A 202 -7.77 -14.53 -0.39
C ILE A 202 -9.15 -13.85 -0.27
N ALA A 203 -9.66 -13.26 -1.34
CA ALA A 203 -10.97 -12.61 -1.33
C ALA A 203 -12.13 -13.55 -1.00
N CYS A 204 -11.97 -14.87 -1.17
CA CYS A 204 -12.92 -15.90 -0.77
C CYS A 204 -12.65 -16.49 0.64
N GLY A 205 -11.75 -15.89 1.41
CA GLY A 205 -11.44 -16.34 2.78
C GLY A 205 -10.30 -17.35 2.89
N GLN A 206 -9.60 -17.66 1.79
CA GLN A 206 -8.44 -18.54 1.81
C GLN A 206 -7.18 -17.78 2.27
N ALA A 207 -6.19 -18.52 2.78
CA ALA A 207 -4.97 -17.93 3.36
C ALA A 207 -4.07 -17.23 2.32
N CYS A 208 -4.16 -17.63 1.05
CA CYS A 208 -3.35 -17.10 -0.03
C CYS A 208 -4.08 -17.16 -1.38
N CYS A 209 -3.56 -16.42 -2.37
CA CYS A 209 -3.83 -16.67 -3.78
C CYS A 209 -2.68 -17.51 -4.33
N ARG A 210 -2.97 -18.71 -4.85
CA ARG A 210 -2.00 -19.61 -5.47
C ARG A 210 -2.28 -19.70 -6.96
N TYR A 211 -1.23 -19.55 -7.77
CA TYR A 211 -1.31 -19.56 -9.23
C TYR A 211 -0.37 -20.59 -9.81
N ARG A 212 -0.87 -21.40 -10.74
CA ARG A 212 -0.08 -22.30 -11.59
C ARG A 212 0.19 -21.63 -12.92
N VAL A 213 1.40 -21.80 -13.44
CA VAL A 213 1.92 -21.15 -14.63
C VAL A 213 2.37 -22.21 -15.63
N GLY A 214 1.69 -22.26 -16.76
CA GLY A 214 1.97 -23.22 -17.83
C GLY A 214 1.06 -24.41 -17.85
#